data_4af944acd832a0204fa15532b7eb215c
#
_entry.id   4af944acd832a0204fa15532b7eb215c
#
_cell.length_a   1.000
_cell.length_b   1.000
_cell.length_c   1.000
_cell.angle_alpha   90.00
_cell.angle_beta   90.00
_cell.angle_gamma   90.00
#
_symmetry.space_group_name_H-M   'P 1'
#
loop_
_entity.id
_entity.type
_entity.pdbx_description
1 polymer ?
#
loop_
_entity_poly.entity_id
_entity_poly.type
_entity_poly.pdbx_seq_one_letter_code
_entity_poly.pdbx_strand_id
1 'polypeptide(L)'
;MKAELTKQLRRDEGEVLSAYSDHLGYLTIGVGRMIDKRKGGGITAEESAYLLSNDIDKRQAELLRRAPWMAQLDPARFGVLLNMAFQMGVDGLLGFSNTLAMVKAGDYAGAAAGMLHSKWATQTPARAQRLSTQMRSGAWQ
;
A
#
# COMPACT_ATOMS: atom_id res chain seq x y z
N MET A 1 -28.26 18.46 -10.15
CA MET A 1 -27.42 19.54 -9.60
C MET A 1 -25.96 19.09 -9.45
N LYS A 2 -25.64 18.11 -8.56
CA LYS A 2 -24.24 17.69 -8.31
C LYS A 2 -23.48 17.23 -9.56
N ALA A 3 -24.12 16.42 -10.41
CA ALA A 3 -23.48 15.91 -11.63
C ALA A 3 -23.12 17.02 -12.62
N GLU A 4 -24.00 17.99 -12.84
CA GLU A 4 -23.74 19.10 -13.74
C GLU A 4 -22.69 20.04 -13.19
N LEU A 5 -22.73 20.33 -11.88
CA LEU A 5 -21.70 21.11 -11.22
C LEU A 5 -20.33 20.43 -11.29
N THR A 6 -20.28 19.10 -11.13
CA THR A 6 -19.03 18.32 -11.28
C THR A 6 -18.43 18.51 -12.67
N LYS A 7 -19.25 18.46 -13.73
CA LYS A 7 -18.78 18.69 -15.10
C LYS A 7 -18.24 20.11 -15.29
N GLN A 8 -18.96 21.10 -14.74
CA GLN A 8 -18.51 22.48 -14.81
C GLN A 8 -17.18 22.71 -14.10
N LEU A 9 -17.04 22.21 -12.87
CA LEU A 9 -15.81 22.34 -12.09
C LEU A 9 -14.63 21.65 -12.76
N ARG A 10 -14.80 20.45 -13.31
CA ARG A 10 -13.73 19.78 -14.06
C ARG A 10 -13.29 20.56 -15.29
N ARG A 11 -14.23 21.21 -15.97
CA ARG A 11 -13.91 22.07 -17.12
C ARG A 11 -13.20 23.34 -16.70
N ASP A 12 -13.66 23.98 -15.65
CA ASP A 12 -13.24 25.33 -15.28
C ASP A 12 -11.93 25.29 -14.46
N GLU A 13 -11.77 24.32 -13.57
CA GLU A 13 -10.56 24.13 -12.74
C GLU A 13 -9.53 23.20 -13.38
N GLY A 14 -9.95 22.33 -14.30
CA GLY A 14 -9.15 21.22 -14.79
C GLY A 14 -9.09 20.07 -13.80
N GLU A 15 -8.67 18.90 -14.29
CA GLU A 15 -8.46 17.72 -13.46
C GLU A 15 -7.05 17.18 -13.68
N VAL A 16 -6.20 17.29 -12.65
CA VAL A 16 -4.82 16.81 -12.67
C VAL A 16 -4.64 15.78 -11.57
N LEU A 17 -4.32 14.53 -11.93
CA LEU A 17 -4.26 13.40 -11.01
C LEU A 17 -2.94 13.30 -10.22
N SER A 18 -2.01 14.21 -10.46
CA SER A 18 -0.76 14.35 -9.72
C SER A 18 -0.65 15.75 -9.10
N ALA A 19 0.17 15.87 -8.07
CA ALA A 19 0.40 17.16 -7.44
C ALA A 19 1.08 18.14 -8.40
N TYR A 20 0.62 19.38 -8.40
CA TYR A 20 1.21 20.49 -9.16
C TYR A 20 1.15 21.78 -8.33
N SER A 21 1.98 22.75 -8.68
CA SER A 21 1.90 24.09 -8.09
C SER A 21 0.89 24.94 -8.87
N ASP A 22 -0.05 25.56 -8.16
CA ASP A 22 -0.96 26.53 -8.77
C ASP A 22 -0.22 27.84 -9.12
N HIS A 23 -0.95 28.81 -9.70
CA HIS A 23 -0.38 30.11 -10.10
C HIS A 23 0.16 30.94 -8.93
N LEU A 24 -0.23 30.62 -7.67
CA LEU A 24 0.28 31.24 -6.45
C LEU A 24 1.38 30.40 -5.76
N GLY A 25 1.79 29.28 -6.35
CA GLY A 25 2.82 28.40 -5.81
C GLY A 25 2.34 27.40 -4.77
N TYR A 26 1.03 27.22 -4.58
CA TYR A 26 0.47 26.22 -3.67
C TYR A 26 0.35 24.87 -4.34
N LEU A 27 0.78 23.81 -3.64
CA LEU A 27 0.58 22.44 -4.10
C LEU A 27 -0.90 22.10 -4.16
N THR A 28 -1.33 21.60 -5.32
CA THR A 28 -2.74 21.35 -5.68
C THR A 28 -2.84 19.98 -6.35
N ILE A 29 -3.99 19.34 -6.28
CA ILE A 29 -4.25 18.04 -6.93
C ILE A 29 -5.73 17.92 -7.30
N GLY A 30 -6.02 17.08 -8.29
CA GLY A 30 -7.39 16.80 -8.71
C GLY A 30 -8.03 18.02 -9.36
N VAL A 31 -9.24 18.36 -8.91
CA VAL A 31 -10.01 19.49 -9.41
C VAL A 31 -9.81 20.68 -8.44
N GLY A 32 -8.62 21.29 -8.53
CA GLY A 32 -8.30 22.51 -7.78
C GLY A 32 -8.13 22.35 -6.27
N ARG A 33 -7.94 21.10 -5.74
CA ARG A 33 -7.79 20.92 -4.29
C ARG A 33 -6.36 21.22 -3.85
N MET A 34 -6.18 22.20 -2.96
CA MET A 34 -4.89 22.41 -2.31
C MET A 34 -4.52 21.26 -1.37
N ILE A 35 -3.26 20.86 -1.41
CA ILE A 35 -2.69 19.83 -0.51
C ILE A 35 -2.18 20.48 0.77
N ASP A 36 -1.71 21.71 0.71
CA ASP A 36 -1.15 22.41 1.85
C ASP A 36 -2.26 22.91 2.79
N LYS A 37 -2.30 22.36 3.99
CA LYS A 37 -3.31 22.68 5.01
C LYS A 37 -3.25 24.11 5.53
N ARG A 38 -2.17 24.85 5.31
CA ARG A 38 -2.05 26.27 5.69
C ARG A 38 -3.06 27.16 4.95
N LYS A 39 -3.58 26.66 3.83
CA LYS A 39 -4.63 27.31 3.04
C LYS A 39 -5.93 26.50 3.02
N GLY A 40 -6.16 25.68 4.05
CA GLY A 40 -7.32 24.77 4.08
C GLY A 40 -7.19 23.56 3.14
N GLY A 41 -5.99 23.28 2.65
CA GLY A 41 -5.69 22.12 1.81
C GLY A 41 -5.56 20.82 2.60
N GLY A 42 -5.19 19.76 1.89
CA GLY A 42 -5.04 18.41 2.44
C GLY A 42 -6.27 17.55 2.21
N ILE A 43 -6.32 16.43 2.92
CA ILE A 43 -7.42 15.47 2.83
C ILE A 43 -7.98 15.17 4.23
N THR A 44 -9.24 14.76 4.27
CA THR A 44 -9.88 14.31 5.50
C THR A 44 -9.46 12.89 5.86
N ALA A 45 -9.72 12.48 7.10
CA ALA A 45 -9.50 11.09 7.52
C ALA A 45 -10.31 10.10 6.68
N GLU A 46 -11.54 10.44 6.28
CA GLU A 46 -12.38 9.62 5.40
C GLU A 46 -11.77 9.47 4.01
N GLU A 47 -11.28 10.56 3.44
CA GLU A 47 -10.58 10.53 2.13
C GLU A 47 -9.30 9.72 2.21
N SER A 48 -8.53 9.85 3.29
CA SER A 48 -7.34 9.04 3.53
C SER A 48 -7.66 7.56 3.62
N ALA A 49 -8.72 7.19 4.36
CA ALA A 49 -9.18 5.80 4.45
C ALA A 49 -9.63 5.25 3.09
N TYR A 50 -10.33 6.06 2.28
CA TYR A 50 -10.74 5.68 0.94
C TYR A 50 -9.54 5.43 0.02
N LEU A 51 -8.55 6.31 0.02
CA LEU A 51 -7.32 6.14 -0.75
C LEU A 51 -6.56 4.88 -0.31
N LEU A 52 -6.43 4.65 1.00
CA LEU A 52 -5.78 3.46 1.54
C LEU A 52 -6.50 2.17 1.10
N SER A 53 -7.83 2.15 1.19
CA SER A 53 -8.63 1.01 0.74
C SER A 53 -8.38 0.70 -0.74
N ASN A 54 -8.40 1.72 -1.61
CA ASN A 54 -8.11 1.56 -3.02
C ASN A 54 -6.69 1.05 -3.28
N ASP A 55 -5.71 1.55 -2.53
CA ASP A 55 -4.31 1.13 -2.68
C ASP A 55 -4.12 -0.32 -2.24
N ILE A 56 -4.79 -0.75 -1.17
CA ILE A 56 -4.80 -2.14 -0.73
C ILE A 56 -5.40 -3.04 -1.81
N ASP A 57 -6.57 -2.69 -2.34
CA ASP A 57 -7.25 -3.48 -3.38
C ASP A 57 -6.39 -3.64 -4.64
N LYS A 58 -5.79 -2.56 -5.11
CA LYS A 58 -4.89 -2.59 -6.27
C LYS A 58 -3.67 -3.47 -6.02
N ARG A 59 -3.04 -3.33 -4.86
CA ARG A 59 -1.85 -4.09 -4.51
C ARG A 59 -2.16 -5.57 -4.36
N GLN A 60 -3.29 -5.89 -3.73
CA GLN A 60 -3.78 -7.25 -3.60
C GLN A 60 -4.05 -7.89 -4.96
N ALA A 61 -4.76 -7.20 -5.84
CA ALA A 61 -5.06 -7.69 -7.19
C ALA A 61 -3.78 -7.96 -7.99
N GLU A 62 -2.81 -7.04 -7.94
CA GLU A 62 -1.52 -7.22 -8.61
C GLU A 62 -0.75 -8.43 -8.05
N LEU A 63 -0.71 -8.56 -6.73
CA LEU A 63 0.00 -9.65 -6.06
C LEU A 63 -0.60 -11.00 -6.40
N LEU A 64 -1.93 -11.13 -6.35
CA LEU A 64 -2.64 -12.38 -6.68
C LEU A 64 -2.54 -12.72 -8.18
N ARG A 65 -2.49 -11.73 -9.05
CA ARG A 65 -2.26 -11.97 -10.48
C ARG A 65 -0.88 -12.56 -10.74
N ARG A 66 0.15 -12.09 -10.02
CA ARG A 66 1.55 -12.52 -10.21
C ARG A 66 1.92 -13.77 -9.40
N ALA A 67 1.25 -13.97 -8.28
CA ALA A 67 1.46 -15.11 -7.39
C ALA A 67 0.12 -15.69 -6.91
N PRO A 68 -0.63 -16.37 -7.80
CA PRO A 68 -2.00 -16.85 -7.50
C PRO A 68 -2.08 -17.78 -6.30
N TRP A 69 -1.00 -18.51 -6.00
CA TRP A 69 -0.93 -19.44 -4.87
C TRP A 69 -1.14 -18.73 -3.52
N MET A 70 -0.89 -17.43 -3.44
CA MET A 70 -1.05 -16.65 -2.20
C MET A 70 -2.53 -16.56 -1.76
N ALA A 71 -3.47 -16.80 -2.67
CA ALA A 71 -4.90 -16.86 -2.35
C ALA A 71 -5.26 -18.00 -1.38
N GLN A 72 -4.38 -19.00 -1.22
CA GLN A 72 -4.58 -20.13 -0.32
C GLN A 72 -4.08 -19.85 1.11
N LEU A 73 -3.41 -18.73 1.32
CA LEU A 73 -2.90 -18.37 2.64
C LEU A 73 -4.05 -17.90 3.54
N ASP A 74 -3.90 -18.14 4.83
CA ASP A 74 -4.78 -17.50 5.82
C ASP A 74 -4.62 -15.96 5.76
N PRO A 75 -5.65 -15.21 6.20
CA PRO A 75 -5.66 -13.76 6.08
C PRO A 75 -4.47 -13.07 6.76
N ALA A 76 -4.03 -13.57 7.93
CA ALA A 76 -2.93 -12.95 8.66
C ALA A 76 -1.61 -13.09 7.89
N ARG A 77 -1.30 -14.27 7.35
CA ARG A 77 -0.08 -14.51 6.58
C ARG A 77 -0.11 -13.83 5.21
N PHE A 78 -1.26 -13.85 4.54
CA PHE A 78 -1.42 -13.04 3.33
C PHE A 78 -1.21 -11.56 3.63
N GLY A 79 -1.74 -11.08 4.77
CA GLY A 79 -1.56 -9.71 5.24
C GLY A 79 -0.09 -9.33 5.43
N VAL A 80 0.78 -10.25 5.87
CA VAL A 80 2.23 -10.00 5.94
C VAL A 80 2.80 -9.67 4.56
N LEU A 81 2.51 -10.51 3.57
CA LEU A 81 3.03 -10.33 2.21
C LEU A 81 2.49 -9.06 1.56
N LEU A 82 1.22 -8.78 1.76
CA LEU A 82 0.60 -7.55 1.26
C LEU A 82 1.19 -6.30 1.92
N ASN A 83 1.46 -6.34 3.23
CA ASN A 83 2.10 -5.27 3.97
C ASN A 83 3.54 -5.00 3.47
N MET A 84 4.31 -6.06 3.22
CA MET A 84 5.64 -5.94 2.62
C MET A 84 5.56 -5.35 1.20
N ALA A 85 4.64 -5.85 0.37
CA ALA A 85 4.42 -5.32 -0.98
C ALA A 85 3.96 -3.86 -0.98
N PHE A 86 3.22 -3.45 0.02
CA PHE A 86 2.81 -2.05 0.19
C PHE A 86 4.01 -1.14 0.41
N GLN A 87 5.01 -1.58 1.16
CA GLN A 87 6.23 -0.81 1.45
C GLN A 87 7.22 -0.83 0.30
N MET A 88 7.52 -2.00 -0.27
CA MET A 88 8.62 -2.18 -1.23
C MET A 88 8.18 -2.42 -2.69
N GLY A 89 6.88 -2.42 -2.94
CA GLY A 89 6.33 -2.81 -4.23
C GLY A 89 6.22 -4.33 -4.39
N VAL A 90 5.40 -4.76 -5.35
CA VAL A 90 5.25 -6.20 -5.66
C VAL A 90 6.57 -6.79 -6.17
N ASP A 91 7.32 -6.08 -7.01
CA ASP A 91 8.63 -6.54 -7.48
C ASP A 91 9.62 -6.74 -6.32
N GLY A 92 9.65 -5.81 -5.37
CA GLY A 92 10.48 -5.92 -4.18
C GLY A 92 10.15 -7.15 -3.35
N LEU A 93 8.87 -7.40 -3.09
CA LEU A 93 8.42 -8.60 -2.38
C LEU A 93 8.79 -9.87 -3.14
N LEU A 94 8.52 -9.93 -4.44
CA LEU A 94 8.80 -11.12 -5.25
C LEU A 94 10.30 -11.45 -5.34
N GLY A 95 11.16 -10.50 -5.02
CA GLY A 95 12.60 -10.72 -4.86
C GLY A 95 12.98 -11.57 -3.64
N PHE A 96 12.09 -11.75 -2.68
CA PHE A 96 12.27 -12.63 -1.51
C PHE A 96 12.06 -14.11 -1.89
N SER A 97 12.76 -14.60 -2.89
CA SER A 97 12.52 -15.91 -3.52
C SER A 97 12.55 -17.05 -2.53
N ASN A 98 13.55 -17.13 -1.65
CA ASN A 98 13.68 -18.21 -0.67
C ASN A 98 12.58 -18.14 0.40
N THR A 99 12.30 -16.94 0.91
CA THR A 99 11.23 -16.73 1.89
C THR A 99 9.87 -17.11 1.31
N LEU A 100 9.57 -16.68 0.09
CA LEU A 100 8.31 -17.03 -0.58
C LEU A 100 8.18 -18.53 -0.88
N ALA A 101 9.27 -19.21 -1.22
CA ALA A 101 9.28 -20.67 -1.38
C ALA A 101 8.90 -21.37 -0.08
N MET A 102 9.44 -20.92 1.06
CA MET A 102 9.10 -21.45 2.38
C MET A 102 7.62 -21.18 2.72
N VAL A 103 7.12 -19.98 2.48
CA VAL A 103 5.70 -19.64 2.70
C VAL A 103 4.81 -20.57 1.87
N LYS A 104 5.11 -20.74 0.59
CA LYS A 104 4.36 -21.62 -0.31
C LYS A 104 4.37 -23.09 0.14
N ALA A 105 5.47 -23.53 0.72
CA ALA A 105 5.62 -24.89 1.27
C ALA A 105 4.99 -25.04 2.68
N GLY A 106 4.52 -23.96 3.31
CA GLY A 106 3.97 -23.99 4.66
C GLY A 106 5.01 -23.94 5.77
N ASP A 107 6.28 -23.73 5.43
CA ASP A 107 7.36 -23.52 6.41
C ASP A 107 7.36 -22.04 6.88
N TYR A 108 6.37 -21.70 7.68
CA TYR A 108 6.20 -20.34 8.17
C TYR A 108 7.27 -19.92 9.19
N ALA A 109 7.79 -20.88 9.95
CA ALA A 109 8.89 -20.60 10.88
C ALA A 109 10.18 -20.28 10.13
N GLY A 110 10.53 -21.04 9.09
CA GLY A 110 11.66 -20.75 8.21
C GLY A 110 11.51 -19.45 7.46
N ALA A 111 10.33 -19.18 6.93
CA ALA A 111 10.00 -17.92 6.26
C ALA A 111 10.19 -16.72 7.20
N ALA A 112 9.66 -16.80 8.42
CA ALA A 112 9.78 -15.75 9.43
C ALA A 112 11.25 -15.46 9.78
N ALA A 113 12.06 -16.49 9.95
CA ALA A 113 13.50 -16.35 10.19
C ALA A 113 14.20 -15.69 8.98
N GLY A 114 13.88 -16.14 7.77
CA GLY A 114 14.43 -15.57 6.52
C GLY A 114 14.12 -14.08 6.36
N MET A 115 12.90 -13.65 6.73
CA MET A 115 12.52 -12.24 6.72
C MET A 115 13.46 -11.37 7.56
N LEU A 116 13.86 -11.85 8.75
CA LEU A 116 14.72 -11.11 9.68
C LEU A 116 16.18 -11.04 9.20
N HIS A 117 16.64 -11.90 8.31
CA HIS A 117 17.98 -11.89 7.74
C HIS A 117 18.11 -11.02 6.49
N SER A 118 17.09 -10.25 6.14
CA SER A 118 17.06 -9.42 4.95
C SER A 118 17.58 -7.99 5.22
N LYS A 119 18.01 -7.32 4.15
CA LYS A 119 18.32 -5.88 4.18
C LYS A 119 17.10 -5.06 4.61
N TRP A 120 15.92 -5.45 4.17
CA TRP A 120 14.66 -4.82 4.59
C TRP A 120 14.48 -4.84 6.11
N ALA A 121 14.77 -5.95 6.77
CA ALA A 121 14.71 -6.04 8.24
C ALA A 121 15.71 -5.11 8.93
N THR A 122 16.88 -4.91 8.35
CA THR A 122 17.87 -3.95 8.85
C THR A 122 17.37 -2.52 8.73
N GLN A 123 16.66 -2.18 7.65
CA GLN A 123 16.13 -0.84 7.40
C GLN A 123 14.89 -0.52 8.24
N THR A 124 14.05 -1.52 8.52
CA THR A 124 12.78 -1.37 9.27
C THR A 124 12.63 -2.45 10.34
N PRO A 125 13.53 -2.47 11.37
CA PRO A 125 13.62 -3.61 12.29
C PRO A 125 12.34 -3.86 13.09
N ALA A 126 11.69 -2.84 13.59
CA ALA A 126 10.46 -3.00 14.38
C ALA A 126 9.31 -3.58 13.55
N ARG A 127 9.15 -3.11 12.31
CA ARG A 127 8.14 -3.62 11.37
C ARG A 127 8.45 -5.06 10.97
N ALA A 128 9.71 -5.36 10.66
CA ALA A 128 10.15 -6.69 10.30
C ALA A 128 9.91 -7.69 11.45
N GLN A 129 10.16 -7.30 12.68
CA GLN A 129 9.91 -8.15 13.86
C GLN A 129 8.41 -8.47 14.01
N ARG A 130 7.53 -7.47 13.91
CA ARG A 130 6.08 -7.69 13.97
C ARG A 130 5.60 -8.62 12.86
N LEU A 131 5.99 -8.35 11.62
CA LEU A 131 5.57 -9.15 10.46
C LEU A 131 6.16 -10.57 10.50
N SER A 132 7.38 -10.76 10.99
CA SER A 132 7.96 -12.08 11.23
C SER A 132 7.16 -12.87 12.27
N THR A 133 6.79 -12.23 13.38
CA THR A 133 5.94 -12.84 14.41
C THR A 133 4.57 -13.22 13.84
N GLN A 134 3.95 -12.34 13.05
CA GLN A 134 2.67 -12.59 12.38
C GLN A 134 2.78 -13.75 11.37
N MET A 135 3.85 -13.82 10.59
CA MET A 135 4.10 -14.93 9.65
C MET A 135 4.21 -16.25 10.38
N ARG A 136 4.95 -16.30 11.49
CA ARG A 136 5.14 -17.52 12.28
C ARG A 136 3.85 -17.98 12.93
N SER A 137 3.14 -17.07 13.61
CA SER A 137 1.97 -17.40 14.42
C SER A 137 0.67 -17.53 13.63
N GLY A 138 0.54 -16.85 12.49
CA GLY A 138 -0.75 -16.73 11.78
C GLY A 138 -1.76 -15.85 12.51
N ALA A 139 -1.30 -15.01 13.44
CA ALA A 139 -2.13 -14.06 14.18
C ALA A 139 -1.69 -12.63 13.90
N TRP A 140 -2.64 -11.73 13.72
CA TRP A 140 -2.38 -10.29 13.51
C TRP A 140 -1.58 -9.71 14.68
N GLN A 141 -0.59 -8.85 14.35
CA GLN A 141 0.26 -8.15 15.31
C GLN A 141 -0.02 -6.65 15.33
#